data_3f36a38693b6803e81c4413969534dc3
#
_entry.id   3f36a38693b6803e81c4413969534dc3
#
_cell.length_a   1.000
_cell.length_b   1.000
_cell.length_c   1.000
_cell.angle_alpha   90.00
_cell.angle_beta   90.00
_cell.angle_gamma   90.00
#
_symmetry.space_group_name_H-M   'P 1'
#
loop_
_entity.id
_entity.type
_entity.pdbx_description
1 polymer ?
#
loop_
_entity_poly.entity_id
_entity_poly.type
_entity_poly.pdbx_seq_one_letter_code
_entity_poly.pdbx_strand_id
1 'polypeptide(L)'
;METNNQPTTTNNKKGILLVNLGSPKSTDVNDVKNYLDEFLMDEKVIDYRWIFRALLVQGIILKTRPKKSAEAYKTVWTDEGSPLIVISKNLQKKLQEVVDVPVGLGMRYAEPSIKTGIQELVDQGITNITLFPLYPQYAMSTTCLLYTSPSPRDR
;
A
#
# COMPACT_ATOMS: atom_id res chain seq x y z
N MET A 1 32.76 22.71 34.85
CA MET A 1 31.58 22.86 34.00
C MET A 1 31.17 21.47 33.50
N GLU A 2 30.29 20.84 34.23
CA GLU A 2 29.79 19.50 33.88
C GLU A 2 28.64 19.69 32.88
N THR A 3 28.84 19.23 31.64
CA THR A 3 27.80 19.15 30.67
C THR A 3 26.88 17.97 30.98
N ASN A 4 25.73 18.30 31.54
CA ASN A 4 24.68 17.37 31.89
C ASN A 4 24.03 16.83 30.59
N ASN A 5 24.57 15.71 30.07
CA ASN A 5 24.05 15.02 28.91
C ASN A 5 22.95 14.06 29.38
N GLN A 6 21.75 14.60 29.64
CA GLN A 6 20.60 13.77 29.90
C GLN A 6 20.23 13.05 28.59
N PRO A 7 20.11 11.71 28.60
CA PRO A 7 19.56 11.00 27.45
C PRO A 7 18.08 11.39 27.34
N THR A 8 17.72 12.07 26.25
CA THR A 8 16.31 12.25 25.87
C THR A 8 15.70 10.86 25.72
N THR A 9 14.90 10.44 26.69
CA THR A 9 14.03 9.26 26.57
C THR A 9 13.02 9.55 25.47
N THR A 10 13.40 9.27 24.23
CA THR A 10 12.47 9.18 23.12
C THR A 10 11.48 8.06 23.48
N ASN A 11 10.25 8.45 23.75
CA ASN A 11 9.16 7.54 24.07
C ASN A 11 8.96 6.64 22.83
N ASN A 12 9.67 5.50 22.81
CA ASN A 12 9.77 4.61 21.65
C ASN A 12 8.52 3.73 21.55
N LYS A 13 7.39 4.37 21.21
CA LYS A 13 6.13 3.67 20.98
C LYS A 13 6.18 2.94 19.64
N LYS A 14 6.01 1.64 19.68
CA LYS A 14 6.07 0.76 18.51
C LYS A 14 4.68 0.55 17.92
N GLY A 15 4.62 0.38 16.59
CA GLY A 15 3.43 -0.04 15.85
C GLY A 15 3.80 -0.92 14.66
N ILE A 16 2.83 -1.60 14.12
CA ILE A 16 2.96 -2.46 12.93
C ILE A 16 2.10 -1.88 11.83
N LEU A 17 2.65 -1.75 10.62
CA LEU A 17 1.88 -1.44 9.42
C LEU A 17 1.90 -2.64 8.49
N LEU A 18 0.74 -3.28 8.32
CA LEU A 18 0.54 -4.30 7.30
C LEU A 18 0.44 -3.63 5.93
N VAL A 19 1.18 -4.13 4.96
CA VAL A 19 1.21 -3.54 3.62
C VAL A 19 0.89 -4.58 2.57
N ASN A 20 -0.07 -4.25 1.70
CA ASN A 20 -0.44 -5.09 0.56
C ASN A 20 -0.45 -4.28 -0.74
N LEU A 21 -0.65 -4.96 -1.87
CA LEU A 21 -0.60 -4.36 -3.20
C LEU A 21 -1.72 -3.33 -3.40
N GLY A 22 -2.93 -3.67 -2.98
CA GLY A 22 -4.12 -2.88 -3.22
C GLY A 22 -5.04 -3.50 -4.28
N SER A 23 -6.16 -2.83 -4.50
CA SER A 23 -7.20 -3.27 -5.43
C SER A 23 -8.00 -2.06 -5.92
N PRO A 24 -8.66 -2.14 -7.09
CA PRO A 24 -9.57 -1.08 -7.52
C PRO A 24 -10.62 -0.77 -6.45
N LYS A 25 -11.13 0.45 -6.45
CA LYS A 25 -12.17 0.90 -5.52
C LYS A 25 -13.49 0.16 -5.72
N SER A 26 -13.81 -0.14 -6.97
CA SER A 26 -14.99 -0.91 -7.37
C SER A 26 -14.71 -1.71 -8.66
N THR A 27 -15.69 -2.48 -9.12
CA THR A 27 -15.64 -3.17 -10.42
C THR A 27 -16.05 -2.28 -11.59
N ASP A 28 -16.24 -0.97 -11.37
CA ASP A 28 -16.48 -0.03 -12.44
C ASP A 28 -15.25 0.12 -13.34
N VAL A 29 -15.49 0.29 -14.65
CA VAL A 29 -14.40 0.36 -15.62
C VAL A 29 -13.46 1.53 -15.38
N ASN A 30 -13.97 2.65 -14.87
CA ASN A 30 -13.15 3.84 -14.58
C ASN A 30 -12.29 3.62 -13.34
N ASP A 31 -12.84 3.02 -12.27
CA ASP A 31 -12.07 2.69 -11.06
C ASP A 31 -10.97 1.68 -11.35
N VAL A 32 -11.28 0.66 -12.17
CA VAL A 32 -10.30 -0.33 -12.63
C VAL A 32 -9.24 0.33 -13.54
N LYS A 33 -9.64 1.27 -14.41
CA LYS A 33 -8.70 2.02 -15.25
C LYS A 33 -7.74 2.85 -14.41
N ASN A 34 -8.24 3.58 -13.41
CA ASN A 34 -7.42 4.40 -12.52
C ASN A 34 -6.41 3.53 -11.74
N TYR A 35 -6.86 2.41 -11.19
CA TYR A 35 -5.99 1.45 -10.53
C TYR A 35 -4.91 0.87 -11.45
N LEU A 36 -5.28 0.50 -12.68
CA LEU A 36 -4.33 -0.02 -13.66
C LEU A 36 -3.32 1.04 -14.10
N ASP A 37 -3.73 2.31 -14.22
CA ASP A 37 -2.82 3.40 -14.54
C ASP A 37 -1.76 3.58 -13.45
N GLU A 38 -2.19 3.72 -12.20
CA GLU A 38 -1.29 3.84 -11.05
C GLU A 38 -0.32 2.65 -10.94
N PHE A 39 -0.84 1.43 -11.08
CA PHE A 39 -0.07 0.20 -10.97
C PHE A 39 0.94 0.02 -12.12
N LEU A 40 0.53 0.22 -13.38
CA LEU A 40 1.37 -0.03 -14.54
C LEU A 40 2.34 1.12 -14.85
N MET A 41 2.06 2.32 -14.33
CA MET A 41 2.98 3.45 -14.45
C MET A 41 4.13 3.41 -13.44
N ASP A 42 4.12 2.48 -12.47
CA ASP A 42 5.24 2.27 -11.58
C ASP A 42 6.43 1.64 -12.32
N GLU A 43 7.62 2.24 -12.19
CA GLU A 43 8.84 1.78 -12.86
C GLU A 43 9.31 0.39 -12.40
N LYS A 44 8.93 -0.02 -11.18
CA LYS A 44 9.24 -1.35 -10.65
C LYS A 44 8.33 -2.44 -11.21
N VAL A 45 7.21 -2.05 -11.80
CA VAL A 45 6.25 -2.97 -12.45
C VAL A 45 6.56 -3.10 -13.93
N ILE A 46 6.76 -1.96 -14.62
CA ILE A 46 7.18 -1.94 -16.03
C ILE A 46 8.49 -1.17 -16.13
N ASP A 47 9.60 -1.89 -16.26
CA ASP A 47 10.96 -1.35 -16.35
C ASP A 47 11.26 -0.85 -17.78
N TYR A 48 10.50 0.15 -18.22
CA TYR A 48 10.75 0.90 -19.44
C TYR A 48 11.02 2.38 -19.12
N ARG A 49 11.79 3.04 -19.99
CA ARG A 49 11.94 4.51 -19.91
C ARG A 49 10.55 5.16 -19.90
N TRP A 50 10.36 6.16 -19.08
CA TRP A 50 9.08 6.82 -18.81
C TRP A 50 8.23 7.06 -20.07
N ILE A 51 8.82 7.57 -21.17
CA ILE A 51 8.11 7.87 -22.43
C ILE A 51 7.50 6.60 -23.04
N PHE A 52 8.27 5.51 -23.12
CA PHE A 52 7.78 4.23 -23.67
C PHE A 52 6.74 3.59 -22.79
N ARG A 53 6.92 3.66 -21.46
CA ARG A 53 5.93 3.19 -20.48
C ARG A 53 4.62 3.96 -20.62
N ALA A 54 4.66 5.29 -20.67
CA ALA A 54 3.47 6.12 -20.85
C ALA A 54 2.75 5.82 -22.18
N LEU A 55 3.49 5.69 -23.28
CA LEU A 55 2.92 5.37 -24.57
C LEU A 55 2.24 4.00 -24.58
N LEU A 56 2.87 2.98 -23.97
CA LEU A 56 2.33 1.64 -23.86
C LEU A 56 1.08 1.60 -22.96
N VAL A 57 1.20 2.16 -21.75
CA VAL A 57 0.13 2.11 -20.74
C VAL A 57 -1.05 2.96 -21.17
N GLN A 58 -0.85 4.25 -21.40
CA GLN A 58 -1.94 5.19 -21.71
C GLN A 58 -2.42 5.07 -23.17
N GLY A 59 -1.50 4.76 -24.09
CA GLY A 59 -1.82 4.64 -25.52
C GLY A 59 -2.56 3.35 -25.86
N ILE A 60 -2.18 2.23 -25.28
CA ILE A 60 -2.68 0.90 -25.65
C ILE A 60 -3.44 0.22 -24.50
N ILE A 61 -2.77 0.01 -23.35
CA ILE A 61 -3.30 -0.85 -22.30
C ILE A 61 -4.58 -0.27 -21.70
N LEU A 62 -4.59 1.00 -21.32
CA LEU A 62 -5.75 1.66 -20.71
C LEU A 62 -6.93 1.89 -21.65
N LYS A 63 -6.76 1.66 -22.95
CA LYS A 63 -7.87 1.67 -23.92
C LYS A 63 -8.52 0.31 -24.09
N THR A 64 -7.76 -0.76 -23.90
CA THR A 64 -8.21 -2.12 -24.24
C THR A 64 -8.48 -3.00 -23.03
N ARG A 65 -7.67 -2.88 -21.97
CA ARG A 65 -7.72 -3.77 -20.80
C ARG A 65 -8.79 -3.46 -19.76
N PRO A 66 -9.17 -2.20 -19.45
CA PRO A 66 -10.01 -1.90 -18.29
C PRO A 66 -11.34 -2.66 -18.29
N LYS A 67 -12.02 -2.78 -19.45
CA LYS A 67 -13.28 -3.53 -19.57
C LYS A 67 -13.12 -5.00 -19.21
N LYS A 68 -12.14 -5.68 -19.81
CA LYS A 68 -11.87 -7.10 -19.52
C LYS A 68 -11.45 -7.32 -18.07
N SER A 69 -10.63 -6.41 -17.51
CA SER A 69 -10.21 -6.48 -16.12
C SER A 69 -11.40 -6.23 -15.17
N ALA A 70 -12.28 -5.29 -15.48
CA ALA A 70 -13.49 -5.04 -14.71
C ALA A 70 -14.43 -6.27 -14.68
N GLU A 71 -14.60 -6.95 -15.81
CA GLU A 71 -15.34 -8.22 -15.88
C GLU A 71 -14.69 -9.30 -15.01
N ALA A 72 -13.38 -9.44 -15.08
CA ALA A 72 -12.64 -10.39 -14.24
C ALA A 72 -12.75 -10.04 -12.74
N TYR A 73 -12.68 -8.75 -12.37
CA TYR A 73 -12.91 -8.34 -10.99
C TYR A 73 -14.32 -8.67 -10.49
N LYS A 74 -15.35 -8.52 -11.35
CA LYS A 74 -16.73 -8.88 -10.98
C LYS A 74 -16.89 -10.34 -10.59
N THR A 75 -16.13 -11.26 -11.17
CA THR A 75 -16.23 -12.69 -10.86
C THR A 75 -15.71 -13.07 -9.47
N VAL A 76 -14.82 -12.25 -8.90
CA VAL A 76 -14.20 -12.50 -7.59
C VAL A 76 -14.66 -11.50 -6.52
N TRP A 77 -15.41 -10.48 -6.91
CA TRP A 77 -15.87 -9.43 -6.01
C TRP A 77 -16.91 -9.98 -5.03
N THR A 78 -16.79 -9.58 -3.76
CA THR A 78 -17.74 -9.96 -2.73
C THR A 78 -18.68 -8.80 -2.39
N ASP A 79 -19.75 -9.06 -1.63
CA ASP A 79 -20.65 -8.01 -1.13
C ASP A 79 -19.92 -6.98 -0.24
N GLU A 80 -18.83 -7.40 0.41
CA GLU A 80 -17.98 -6.54 1.22
C GLU A 80 -16.90 -5.79 0.41
N GLY A 81 -16.76 -6.09 -0.89
CA GLY A 81 -15.79 -5.47 -1.80
C GLY A 81 -14.70 -6.43 -2.30
N SER A 82 -13.52 -5.88 -2.57
CA SER A 82 -12.37 -6.68 -3.03
C SER A 82 -11.91 -7.69 -1.98
N PRO A 83 -11.80 -8.99 -2.31
CA PRO A 83 -11.30 -10.00 -1.40
C PRO A 83 -9.95 -9.67 -0.78
N LEU A 84 -9.03 -9.07 -1.56
CA LEU A 84 -7.72 -8.67 -1.06
C LEU A 84 -7.85 -7.66 0.09
N ILE A 85 -8.70 -6.65 -0.07
CA ILE A 85 -8.95 -5.64 0.96
C ILE A 85 -9.65 -6.23 2.18
N VAL A 86 -10.69 -7.04 1.94
CA VAL A 86 -11.48 -7.68 3.02
C VAL A 86 -10.59 -8.60 3.87
N ILE A 87 -9.82 -9.47 3.22
CA ILE A 87 -8.90 -10.39 3.90
C ILE A 87 -7.82 -9.63 4.67
N SER A 88 -7.25 -8.55 4.08
CA SER A 88 -6.24 -7.72 4.75
C SER A 88 -6.80 -7.02 5.99
N LYS A 89 -8.03 -6.49 5.92
CA LYS A 89 -8.72 -5.89 7.08
C LYS A 89 -9.04 -6.91 8.17
N ASN A 90 -9.47 -8.11 7.79
CA ASN A 90 -9.74 -9.18 8.73
C ASN A 90 -8.45 -9.67 9.42
N LEU A 91 -7.34 -9.74 8.69
CA LEU A 91 -6.03 -10.04 9.25
C LEU A 91 -5.59 -8.95 10.23
N GLN A 92 -5.73 -7.67 9.87
CA GLN A 92 -5.44 -6.54 10.76
C GLN A 92 -6.20 -6.65 12.09
N LYS A 93 -7.52 -6.91 12.03
CA LYS A 93 -8.35 -7.08 13.23
C LYS A 93 -7.87 -8.23 14.11
N LYS A 94 -7.64 -9.41 13.52
CA LYS A 94 -7.17 -10.60 14.25
C LYS A 94 -5.78 -10.40 14.84
N LEU A 95 -4.90 -9.72 14.12
CA LEU A 95 -3.56 -9.42 14.64
C LEU A 95 -3.65 -8.45 15.82
N GLN A 96 -4.51 -7.44 15.75
CA GLN A 96 -4.71 -6.49 16.85
C GLN A 96 -5.22 -7.17 18.14
N GLU A 97 -5.92 -8.29 18.04
CA GLU A 97 -6.39 -9.07 19.21
C GLU A 97 -5.25 -9.81 19.93
N VAL A 98 -4.12 -10.06 19.25
CA VAL A 98 -3.02 -10.88 19.78
C VAL A 98 -1.73 -10.10 20.03
N VAL A 99 -1.67 -8.81 19.63
CA VAL A 99 -0.50 -7.95 19.88
C VAL A 99 -0.89 -6.71 20.66
N ASP A 100 0.01 -6.27 21.55
CA ASP A 100 -0.20 -5.09 22.41
C ASP A 100 0.17 -3.75 21.75
N VAL A 101 0.57 -3.80 20.46
CA VAL A 101 0.96 -2.61 19.70
C VAL A 101 -0.08 -2.29 18.63
N PRO A 102 -0.33 -1.00 18.31
CA PRO A 102 -1.25 -0.63 17.24
C PRO A 102 -0.87 -1.23 15.89
N VAL A 103 -1.86 -1.75 15.18
CA VAL A 103 -1.72 -2.35 13.84
C VAL A 103 -2.47 -1.52 12.82
N GLY A 104 -1.72 -0.87 11.93
CA GLY A 104 -2.24 -0.17 10.76
C GLY A 104 -2.32 -1.06 9.52
N LEU A 105 -3.02 -0.58 8.50
CA LEU A 105 -3.10 -1.21 7.18
C LEU A 105 -2.85 -0.16 6.10
N GLY A 106 -2.03 -0.50 5.11
CA GLY A 106 -1.76 0.37 3.97
C GLY A 106 -1.66 -0.43 2.67
N MET A 107 -2.14 0.18 1.59
CA MET A 107 -2.04 -0.37 0.24
C MET A 107 -1.03 0.41 -0.57
N ARG A 108 -0.25 -0.28 -1.40
CA ARG A 108 0.72 0.37 -2.30
C ARG A 108 0.01 1.19 -3.37
N TYR A 109 -1.10 0.66 -3.88
CA TYR A 109 -1.97 1.30 -4.87
C TYR A 109 -3.39 1.35 -4.34
N ALA A 110 -4.11 2.43 -4.62
CA ALA A 110 -5.45 2.73 -4.08
C ALA A 110 -5.50 2.92 -2.55
N GLU A 111 -6.68 2.92 -1.96
CA GLU A 111 -6.91 3.22 -0.54
C GLU A 111 -7.26 1.96 0.30
N PRO A 112 -6.92 1.98 1.60
CA PRO A 112 -6.15 2.99 2.32
C PRO A 112 -4.68 2.99 1.88
N SER A 113 -4.11 4.16 1.59
CA SER A 113 -2.72 4.25 1.14
C SER A 113 -1.73 3.94 2.27
N ILE A 114 -0.48 3.58 1.93
CA ILE A 114 0.59 3.44 2.93
C ILE A 114 0.74 4.73 3.73
N LYS A 115 0.64 5.89 3.06
CA LYS A 115 0.72 7.20 3.71
C LYS A 115 -0.40 7.38 4.74
N THR A 116 -1.62 7.03 4.39
CA THR A 116 -2.78 7.08 5.31
C THR A 116 -2.55 6.18 6.51
N GLY A 117 -2.14 4.93 6.29
CA GLY A 117 -1.87 3.98 7.39
C GLY A 117 -0.72 4.42 8.31
N ILE A 118 0.33 5.04 7.77
CA ILE A 118 1.42 5.63 8.58
C ILE A 118 0.87 6.80 9.39
N GLN A 119 0.09 7.69 8.77
CA GLN A 119 -0.45 8.87 9.45
C GLN A 119 -1.36 8.48 10.62
N GLU A 120 -2.23 7.49 10.45
CA GLU A 120 -3.09 6.95 11.50
C GLU A 120 -2.29 6.43 12.70
N LEU A 121 -1.15 5.78 12.48
CA LEU A 121 -0.26 5.33 13.55
C LEU A 121 0.47 6.50 14.22
N VAL A 122 0.95 7.47 13.44
CA VAL A 122 1.61 8.67 13.96
C VAL A 122 0.66 9.49 14.83
N ASP A 123 -0.61 9.65 14.42
CA ASP A 123 -1.64 10.35 15.19
C ASP A 123 -1.95 9.67 16.53
N GLN A 124 -1.71 8.35 16.64
CA GLN A 124 -1.75 7.60 17.90
C GLN A 124 -0.45 7.74 18.73
N GLY A 125 0.49 8.56 18.26
CA GLY A 125 1.76 8.81 18.94
C GLY A 125 2.82 7.72 18.75
N ILE A 126 2.67 6.88 17.72
CA ILE A 126 3.66 5.85 17.36
C ILE A 126 4.87 6.53 16.72
N THR A 127 6.06 6.18 17.20
CA THR A 127 7.33 6.76 16.72
C THR A 127 8.22 5.75 16.01
N ASN A 128 7.90 4.46 16.14
CA ASN A 128 8.64 3.38 15.50
C ASN A 128 7.66 2.41 14.83
N ILE A 129 7.60 2.42 13.50
CA ILE A 129 6.67 1.61 12.71
C ILE A 129 7.44 0.49 12.02
N THR A 130 7.04 -0.75 12.31
CA THR A 130 7.51 -1.93 11.57
C THR A 130 6.62 -2.17 10.38
N LEU A 131 7.16 -2.08 9.16
CA LEU A 131 6.46 -2.45 7.93
C LEU A 131 6.44 -3.97 7.77
N PHE A 132 5.25 -4.54 7.59
CA PHE A 132 5.06 -5.96 7.37
C PHE A 132 4.37 -6.20 6.02
N PRO A 133 5.13 -6.56 4.97
CA PRO A 133 4.57 -6.85 3.65
C PRO A 133 3.80 -8.17 3.65
N LEU A 134 2.57 -8.14 3.11
CA LEU A 134 1.69 -9.32 2.97
C LEU A 134 1.88 -10.03 1.62
N TYR A 135 3.03 -9.84 0.99
CA TYR A 135 3.33 -10.48 -0.29
C TYR A 135 3.83 -11.91 -0.07
N PRO A 136 3.31 -12.90 -0.82
CA PRO A 136 3.67 -14.29 -0.62
C PRO A 136 5.12 -14.60 -1.06
N GLN A 137 5.70 -13.76 -1.92
CA GLN A 137 7.04 -13.94 -2.45
C GLN A 137 7.79 -12.61 -2.53
N TYR A 138 9.10 -12.67 -2.29
CA TYR A 138 9.98 -11.53 -2.51
C TYR A 138 10.23 -11.35 -4.02
N ALA A 139 9.87 -10.18 -4.54
CA ALA A 139 10.14 -9.79 -5.92
C ALA A 139 10.34 -8.28 -6.02
N MET A 140 10.97 -7.81 -7.12
CA MET A 140 11.13 -6.38 -7.36
C MET A 140 9.79 -5.66 -7.50
N SER A 141 8.82 -6.29 -8.14
CA SER A 141 7.45 -5.79 -8.30
C SER A 141 6.56 -5.98 -7.06
N THR A 142 7.09 -6.40 -5.93
CA THR A 142 6.37 -6.58 -4.67
C THR A 142 7.09 -5.88 -3.53
N THR A 143 7.97 -6.55 -2.83
CA THR A 143 8.63 -6.03 -1.62
C THR A 143 9.47 -4.78 -1.89
N CYS A 144 10.17 -4.70 -3.04
CA CYS A 144 10.98 -3.53 -3.38
C CYS A 144 10.15 -2.27 -3.64
N LEU A 145 8.86 -2.38 -3.97
CA LEU A 145 7.95 -1.24 -4.11
C LEU A 145 7.78 -0.44 -2.81
N LEU A 146 7.96 -1.07 -1.66
CA LEU A 146 7.82 -0.42 -0.35
C LEU A 146 8.95 0.56 -0.06
N TYR A 147 10.16 0.28 -0.54
CA TYR A 147 11.33 1.14 -0.34
C TYR A 147 11.26 2.43 -1.16
N THR A 148 10.43 2.48 -2.20
CA THR A 148 10.23 3.66 -3.04
C THR A 148 8.99 4.48 -2.65
N SER A 149 8.24 4.05 -1.63
CA SER A 149 7.14 4.85 -1.09
C SER A 149 7.68 6.08 -0.38
N PRO A 150 7.16 7.29 -0.67
CA PRO A 150 7.61 8.51 0.00
C PRO A 150 7.38 8.39 1.51
N SER A 151 8.47 8.58 2.26
CA SER A 151 8.42 8.65 3.73
C SER A 151 7.95 10.04 4.17
N PRO A 152 7.23 10.19 5.28
CA PRO A 152 6.93 11.50 5.87
C PRO A 152 8.19 12.32 6.23
N ARG A 153 9.37 11.68 6.27
CA ARG A 153 10.67 12.34 6.51
C ARG A 153 11.31 12.94 5.26
N ASP A 154 10.77 12.67 4.07
CA ASP A 154 11.32 13.14 2.79
C ASP A 154 10.76 14.52 2.40
N ARG A 155 10.35 15.33 3.38
CA ARG A 155 9.91 16.73 3.24
C ARG A 155 10.85 17.68 3.91
#